data_4776e5e2c877c40af52c1a1c810b2d8a
#
_entry.id   4776e5e2c877c40af52c1a1c810b2d8a
#
_cell.length_a   1.000
_cell.length_b   1.000
_cell.length_c   1.000
_cell.angle_alpha   90.00
_cell.angle_beta   90.00
_cell.angle_gamma   90.00
#
_symmetry.space_group_name_H-M   'P 1'
#
loop_
_entity.id
_entity.type
_entity.pdbx_description
1 polymer ?
#
loop_
_entity_poly.entity_id
_entity_poly.type
_entity_poly.pdbx_seq_one_letter_code
_entity_poly.pdbx_strand_id
1 'polypeptide(L)'
;MDTEFVHISTSLRLQLGYGIGHVLNDVCASLWFTYFLVFFHLVLEFSASQSGNLMLIGQVVDAISTPFVGYHSDHTDNHISAKYGRRKLWHLFGTVCVLASFPFIFSECVGCSLTHKWAQMYYYAAFIVIFQIGWAAVQISHLSLIPELSEDDHTRTHLTAIRYGFTVFSNLFVYIITWITLHLSGECDKHQVGPADAWKFRHVVYIVLGVGTLTSIIFHVSVTEKNNYRRREQLLAEGESGAHYDFLRQPVMYQVAGVYMCTRLVVNISQVLIPLYLHRTLGLAARALAVVPLALYLGSLAAAGVQRLAPRSFTRKLNYLTGSACAIAGFVWIYFGSDDDYKVYLIYLVAVLIGFGGAVMLVTSLALTADLVGSRTEASAFVYGLMSFTDKLACGIAIALIQAYADDAGPAYYGNALVWVCGTAAILGLILTLLLPRFRSDALATNDDSSINNSDMNSEEQVPAQIESI
;
A
#
# COMPACT_ATOMS: atom_id res chain seq x y z
N MET A 1 -32.62 34.62 7.26
CA MET A 1 -32.93 33.53 6.31
C MET A 1 -31.83 32.50 6.51
N ASP A 2 -32.02 31.66 7.53
CA ASP A 2 -31.04 30.63 7.92
C ASP A 2 -31.14 29.50 6.90
N THR A 3 -30.12 29.39 6.07
CA THR A 3 -29.93 28.21 5.24
C THR A 3 -29.43 27.09 6.17
N GLU A 4 -30.37 26.26 6.68
CA GLU A 4 -30.05 24.96 7.26
C GLU A 4 -29.26 24.16 6.23
N PHE A 5 -27.94 24.06 6.45
CA PHE A 5 -27.11 23.07 5.80
C PHE A 5 -27.61 21.70 6.25
N VAL A 6 -28.46 21.08 5.47
CA VAL A 6 -28.84 19.68 5.64
C VAL A 6 -27.57 18.86 5.42
N HIS A 7 -26.89 18.53 6.51
CA HIS A 7 -25.87 17.50 6.54
C HIS A 7 -26.53 16.17 6.11
N ILE A 8 -26.49 15.86 4.82
CA ILE A 8 -26.88 14.53 4.32
C ILE A 8 -25.78 13.59 4.79
N SER A 9 -25.91 13.09 6.02
CA SER A 9 -25.05 12.02 6.52
C SER A 9 -25.25 10.82 5.61
N THR A 10 -24.18 10.42 4.91
CA THR A 10 -24.18 9.19 4.13
C THR A 10 -24.58 8.03 5.05
N SER A 11 -25.54 7.21 4.64
CA SER A 11 -26.04 6.12 5.47
C SER A 11 -24.89 5.16 5.86
N LEU A 12 -24.91 4.64 7.08
CA LEU A 12 -23.93 3.66 7.56
C LEU A 12 -23.78 2.46 6.61
N ARG A 13 -24.91 2.05 5.98
CA ARG A 13 -24.93 1.01 4.95
C ARG A 13 -24.04 1.36 3.75
N LEU A 14 -24.08 2.60 3.29
CA LEU A 14 -23.26 3.07 2.17
C LEU A 14 -21.77 3.13 2.57
N GLN A 15 -21.49 3.62 3.76
CA GLN A 15 -20.11 3.76 4.27
C GLN A 15 -19.43 2.39 4.43
N LEU A 16 -20.10 1.44 5.10
CA LEU A 16 -19.57 0.08 5.28
C LEU A 16 -19.56 -0.68 3.94
N GLY A 17 -20.61 -0.53 3.12
CA GLY A 17 -20.69 -1.13 1.79
C GLY A 17 -19.56 -0.65 0.88
N TYR A 18 -19.20 0.63 0.93
CA TYR A 18 -18.05 1.16 0.21
C TYR A 18 -16.73 0.57 0.76
N GLY A 19 -16.50 0.65 2.08
CA GLY A 19 -15.25 0.19 2.69
C GLY A 19 -14.94 -1.27 2.40
N ILE A 20 -15.95 -2.14 2.44
CA ILE A 20 -15.79 -3.59 2.21
C ILE A 20 -15.45 -3.94 0.75
N GLY A 21 -15.72 -3.03 -0.21
CA GLY A 21 -15.49 -3.26 -1.64
C GLY A 21 -14.03 -3.44 -2.03
N HIS A 22 -13.08 -3.03 -1.19
CA HIS A 22 -11.65 -3.18 -1.47
C HIS A 22 -11.03 -4.44 -0.84
N VAL A 23 -11.78 -5.20 -0.03
CA VAL A 23 -11.26 -6.36 0.73
C VAL A 23 -10.64 -7.41 -0.18
N LEU A 24 -11.29 -7.77 -1.30
CA LEU A 24 -10.73 -8.73 -2.27
C LEU A 24 -9.32 -8.31 -2.73
N ASN A 25 -9.17 -7.04 -3.04
CA ASN A 25 -7.90 -6.49 -3.51
C ASN A 25 -6.82 -6.54 -2.42
N ASP A 26 -7.17 -6.17 -1.19
CA ASP A 26 -6.25 -6.12 -0.06
C ASP A 26 -5.75 -7.52 0.36
N VAL A 27 -6.64 -8.52 0.38
CA VAL A 27 -6.24 -9.90 0.72
C VAL A 27 -5.34 -10.51 -0.36
N CYS A 28 -5.61 -10.25 -1.64
CA CYS A 28 -4.74 -10.66 -2.74
C CYS A 28 -3.38 -9.93 -2.70
N ALA A 29 -3.37 -8.63 -2.34
CA ALA A 29 -2.15 -7.86 -2.19
C ALA A 29 -1.24 -8.44 -1.09
N SER A 30 -1.81 -8.81 0.07
CA SER A 30 -1.05 -9.43 1.15
C SER A 30 -0.38 -10.74 0.72
N LEU A 31 -1.11 -11.59 -0.01
CA LEU A 31 -0.55 -12.84 -0.53
C LEU A 31 0.51 -12.56 -1.61
N TRP A 32 0.25 -11.63 -2.52
CA TRP A 32 1.17 -11.27 -3.59
C TRP A 32 2.50 -10.74 -3.06
N PHE A 33 2.49 -9.73 -2.20
CA PHE A 33 3.73 -9.13 -1.71
C PHE A 33 4.46 -9.98 -0.67
N THR A 34 3.76 -10.77 0.13
CA THR A 34 4.42 -11.54 1.21
C THR A 34 4.81 -12.94 0.76
N TYR A 35 3.95 -13.62 -0.01
CA TYR A 35 4.13 -15.06 -0.24
C TYR A 35 4.42 -15.45 -1.69
N PHE A 36 4.38 -14.54 -2.64
CA PHE A 36 4.62 -14.86 -4.05
C PHE A 36 6.01 -15.49 -4.26
N LEU A 37 7.08 -14.84 -3.82
CA LEU A 37 8.43 -15.38 -3.96
C LEU A 37 8.64 -16.66 -3.13
N VAL A 38 8.03 -16.74 -1.94
CA VAL A 38 8.04 -17.97 -1.12
C VAL A 38 7.44 -19.14 -1.91
N PHE A 39 6.26 -18.93 -2.51
CA PHE A 39 5.58 -19.97 -3.25
C PHE A 39 6.36 -20.39 -4.51
N PHE A 40 6.79 -19.42 -5.32
CA PHE A 40 7.50 -19.74 -6.56
C PHE A 40 8.90 -20.33 -6.31
N HIS A 41 9.67 -19.75 -5.38
CA HIS A 41 11.05 -20.18 -5.17
C HIS A 41 11.17 -21.41 -4.25
N LEU A 42 10.38 -21.46 -3.14
CA LEU A 42 10.52 -22.53 -2.15
C LEU A 42 9.56 -23.71 -2.37
N VAL A 43 8.35 -23.45 -2.87
CA VAL A 43 7.32 -24.48 -3.03
C VAL A 43 7.34 -25.07 -4.45
N LEU A 44 7.36 -24.21 -5.47
CA LEU A 44 7.39 -24.65 -6.87
C LEU A 44 8.82 -24.89 -7.40
N GLU A 45 9.86 -24.60 -6.61
CA GLU A 45 11.26 -24.81 -6.96
C GLU A 45 11.69 -24.11 -8.26
N PHE A 46 11.15 -22.93 -8.53
CA PHE A 46 11.71 -22.04 -9.55
C PHE A 46 13.03 -21.45 -9.06
N SER A 47 13.97 -21.14 -9.99
CA SER A 47 15.15 -20.38 -9.61
C SER A 47 14.73 -19.01 -9.02
N ALA A 48 15.58 -18.42 -8.18
CA ALA A 48 15.30 -17.09 -7.65
C ALA A 48 15.13 -16.08 -8.78
N SER A 49 15.99 -16.14 -9.80
CA SER A 49 15.91 -15.30 -10.99
C SER A 49 14.57 -15.43 -11.73
N GLN A 50 14.08 -16.67 -11.96
CA GLN A 50 12.79 -16.90 -12.60
C GLN A 50 11.63 -16.31 -11.78
N SER A 51 11.65 -16.53 -10.46
CA SER A 51 10.64 -16.00 -9.54
C SER A 51 10.63 -14.47 -9.51
N GLY A 52 11.82 -13.85 -9.51
CA GLY A 52 11.98 -12.40 -9.61
C GLY A 52 11.48 -11.83 -10.92
N ASN A 53 11.72 -12.49 -12.05
CA ASN A 53 11.23 -12.08 -13.35
C ASN A 53 9.71 -12.16 -13.46
N LEU A 54 9.07 -13.18 -12.89
CA LEU A 54 7.60 -13.27 -12.82
C LEU A 54 7.01 -12.13 -11.98
N MET A 55 7.66 -11.77 -10.88
CA MET A 55 7.24 -10.62 -10.06
C MET A 55 7.42 -9.31 -10.81
N LEU A 56 8.52 -9.13 -11.55
CA LEU A 56 8.76 -7.96 -12.39
C LEU A 56 7.68 -7.83 -13.48
N ILE A 57 7.32 -8.91 -14.16
CA ILE A 57 6.21 -8.92 -15.14
C ILE A 57 4.94 -8.38 -14.48
N GLY A 58 4.60 -8.87 -13.28
CA GLY A 58 3.45 -8.39 -12.54
C GLY A 58 3.51 -6.89 -12.24
N GLN A 59 4.64 -6.39 -11.73
CA GLN A 59 4.81 -4.98 -11.39
C GLN A 59 4.74 -4.07 -12.64
N VAL A 60 5.32 -4.48 -13.77
CA VAL A 60 5.25 -3.74 -15.03
C VAL A 60 3.82 -3.68 -15.56
N VAL A 61 3.11 -4.81 -15.56
CA VAL A 61 1.71 -4.87 -16.00
C VAL A 61 0.82 -3.99 -15.11
N ASP A 62 0.98 -4.04 -13.80
CA ASP A 62 0.23 -3.19 -12.87
C ASP A 62 0.54 -1.69 -13.09
N ALA A 63 1.82 -1.34 -13.28
CA ALA A 63 2.24 0.02 -13.56
C ALA A 63 1.58 0.60 -14.83
N ILE A 64 1.48 -0.20 -15.90
CA ILE A 64 0.84 0.21 -17.17
C ILE A 64 -0.69 0.18 -17.04
N SER A 65 -1.26 -0.84 -16.40
CA SER A 65 -2.71 -1.02 -16.30
C SER A 65 -3.37 0.07 -15.45
N THR A 66 -2.68 0.59 -14.43
CA THR A 66 -3.21 1.63 -13.54
C THR A 66 -3.66 2.89 -14.31
N PRO A 67 -2.82 3.59 -15.10
CA PRO A 67 -3.25 4.75 -15.88
C PRO A 67 -4.20 4.36 -17.02
N PHE A 68 -4.02 3.20 -17.64
CA PHE A 68 -4.90 2.70 -18.69
C PHE A 68 -6.35 2.54 -18.20
N VAL A 69 -6.53 1.85 -17.08
CA VAL A 69 -7.87 1.68 -16.46
C VAL A 69 -8.43 3.03 -16.00
N GLY A 70 -7.60 3.90 -15.42
CA GLY A 70 -8.00 5.24 -15.03
C GLY A 70 -8.66 5.98 -16.20
N TYR A 71 -7.93 6.10 -17.30
CA TYR A 71 -8.39 6.77 -18.51
C TYR A 71 -9.67 6.12 -19.09
N HIS A 72 -9.66 4.82 -19.31
CA HIS A 72 -10.81 4.13 -19.93
C HIS A 72 -12.04 4.10 -19.03
N SER A 73 -11.87 3.96 -17.72
CA SER A 73 -13.00 4.01 -16.78
C SER A 73 -13.67 5.39 -16.74
N ASP A 74 -12.92 6.47 -17.01
CA ASP A 74 -13.46 7.81 -17.14
C ASP A 74 -14.26 8.02 -18.43
N HIS A 75 -13.84 7.38 -19.52
CA HIS A 75 -14.42 7.55 -20.86
C HIS A 75 -15.42 6.44 -21.24
N THR A 76 -15.70 5.50 -20.34
CA THR A 76 -16.69 4.45 -20.61
C THR A 76 -18.09 5.00 -20.59
N ASP A 77 -18.75 5.00 -21.77
CA ASP A 77 -20.10 5.52 -21.94
C ASP A 77 -20.90 4.53 -22.81
N ASN A 78 -21.60 3.61 -22.15
CA ASN A 78 -22.46 2.64 -22.80
C ASN A 78 -23.74 2.43 -21.99
N HIS A 79 -24.76 1.78 -22.58
CA HIS A 79 -26.05 1.57 -21.95
C HIS A 79 -25.95 0.80 -20.61
N ILE A 80 -25.01 -0.11 -20.48
CA ILE A 80 -24.79 -0.90 -19.26
C ILE A 80 -24.16 0.00 -18.18
N SER A 81 -23.18 0.82 -18.53
CA SER A 81 -22.52 1.73 -17.59
C SER A 81 -23.49 2.81 -17.08
N ALA A 82 -24.41 3.27 -17.91
CA ALA A 82 -25.42 4.24 -17.52
C ALA A 82 -26.40 3.69 -16.46
N LYS A 83 -26.69 2.39 -16.49
CA LYS A 83 -27.65 1.74 -15.57
C LYS A 83 -26.98 1.17 -14.31
N TYR A 84 -25.82 0.55 -14.45
CA TYR A 84 -25.15 -0.16 -13.36
C TYR A 84 -24.15 0.70 -12.58
N GLY A 85 -23.62 1.71 -13.21
CA GLY A 85 -22.52 2.53 -12.75
C GLY A 85 -21.22 2.20 -13.48
N ARG A 86 -20.57 3.22 -13.97
CA ARG A 86 -19.35 3.13 -14.80
C ARG A 86 -18.18 2.55 -14.01
N ARG A 87 -17.92 3.08 -12.82
CA ARG A 87 -16.87 2.64 -11.91
C ARG A 87 -17.15 1.23 -11.38
N LYS A 88 -18.41 0.96 -11.03
CA LYS A 88 -18.85 -0.36 -10.60
C LYS A 88 -18.68 -1.41 -11.68
N LEU A 89 -18.87 -1.06 -12.95
CA LEU A 89 -18.67 -1.99 -14.09
C LEU A 89 -17.20 -2.40 -14.22
N TRP A 90 -16.27 -1.43 -14.13
CA TRP A 90 -14.83 -1.72 -14.14
C TRP A 90 -14.37 -2.50 -12.91
N HIS A 91 -14.95 -2.21 -11.75
CA HIS A 91 -14.72 -2.98 -10.52
C HIS A 91 -15.17 -4.43 -10.69
N LEU A 92 -16.36 -4.66 -11.26
CA LEU A 92 -16.85 -6.02 -11.53
C LEU A 92 -15.95 -6.76 -12.52
N PHE A 93 -15.57 -6.11 -13.62
CA PHE A 93 -14.60 -6.66 -14.58
C PHE A 93 -13.31 -7.08 -13.89
N GLY A 94 -12.73 -6.21 -13.09
CA GLY A 94 -11.51 -6.50 -12.32
C GLY A 94 -11.70 -7.66 -11.34
N THR A 95 -12.82 -7.68 -10.62
CA THR A 95 -13.17 -8.79 -9.71
C THR A 95 -13.19 -10.14 -10.45
N VAL A 96 -13.83 -10.21 -11.61
CA VAL A 96 -13.87 -11.45 -12.43
C VAL A 96 -12.47 -11.85 -12.88
N CYS A 97 -11.64 -10.92 -13.35
CA CYS A 97 -10.25 -11.19 -13.73
C CYS A 97 -9.43 -11.75 -12.57
N VAL A 98 -9.54 -11.15 -11.36
CA VAL A 98 -8.85 -11.62 -10.16
C VAL A 98 -9.30 -13.04 -9.79
N LEU A 99 -10.60 -13.28 -9.74
CA LEU A 99 -11.14 -14.61 -9.37
C LEU A 99 -10.78 -15.69 -10.40
N ALA A 100 -10.69 -15.35 -11.67
CA ALA A 100 -10.33 -16.27 -12.74
C ALA A 100 -8.83 -16.60 -12.80
N SER A 101 -7.95 -15.73 -12.28
CA SER A 101 -6.50 -15.87 -12.44
C SER A 101 -5.76 -16.22 -11.15
N PHE A 102 -6.13 -15.61 -10.03
CA PHE A 102 -5.38 -15.73 -8.78
C PHE A 102 -5.24 -17.16 -8.23
N PRO A 103 -6.27 -18.04 -8.31
CA PRO A 103 -6.14 -19.44 -7.90
C PRO A 103 -5.03 -20.20 -8.62
N PHE A 104 -4.82 -19.89 -9.91
CA PHE A 104 -3.82 -20.56 -10.73
C PHE A 104 -2.40 -20.09 -10.44
N ILE A 105 -2.24 -18.86 -9.94
CA ILE A 105 -0.93 -18.32 -9.54
C ILE A 105 -0.36 -19.08 -8.32
N PHE A 106 -1.21 -19.43 -7.35
CA PHE A 106 -0.82 -20.12 -6.13
C PHE A 106 -1.21 -21.60 -6.13
N SER A 107 -1.20 -22.21 -7.29
CA SER A 107 -1.44 -23.65 -7.49
C SER A 107 -0.36 -24.23 -8.39
N GLU A 108 -0.16 -25.53 -8.32
CA GLU A 108 0.69 -26.23 -9.27
C GLU A 108 0.14 -26.08 -10.70
N CYS A 109 1.05 -26.04 -11.67
CA CYS A 109 0.69 -25.88 -13.07
C CYS A 109 -0.23 -27.01 -13.55
N VAL A 110 -1.43 -26.66 -13.98
CA VAL A 110 -2.42 -27.64 -14.49
C VAL A 110 -1.98 -28.15 -15.85
N GLY A 111 -1.68 -29.45 -15.92
CA GLY A 111 -1.28 -30.12 -17.15
C GLY A 111 0.15 -29.87 -17.62
N CYS A 112 0.94 -29.09 -16.89
CA CYS A 112 2.34 -28.78 -17.24
C CYS A 112 3.34 -29.04 -16.10
N SER A 113 2.98 -29.75 -15.05
CA SER A 113 3.84 -30.02 -13.89
C SER A 113 5.12 -30.79 -14.26
N LEU A 114 5.09 -31.61 -15.31
CA LEU A 114 6.24 -32.38 -15.79
C LEU A 114 7.02 -31.66 -16.92
N THR A 115 6.61 -30.47 -17.32
CA THR A 115 7.30 -29.75 -18.40
C THR A 115 8.48 -28.93 -17.83
N HIS A 116 9.34 -28.48 -18.75
CA HIS A 116 10.47 -27.64 -18.39
C HIS A 116 10.02 -26.35 -17.69
N LYS A 117 10.76 -25.86 -16.70
CA LYS A 117 10.41 -24.65 -15.90
C LYS A 117 10.11 -23.42 -16.76
N TRP A 118 10.75 -23.24 -17.92
CA TRP A 118 10.44 -22.16 -18.85
C TRP A 118 9.00 -22.23 -19.40
N ALA A 119 8.50 -23.42 -19.72
CA ALA A 119 7.12 -23.57 -20.18
C ALA A 119 6.12 -23.25 -19.06
N GLN A 120 6.41 -23.71 -17.84
CA GLN A 120 5.63 -23.34 -16.65
C GLN A 120 5.65 -21.82 -16.39
N MET A 121 6.79 -21.16 -16.62
CA MET A 121 6.92 -19.70 -16.46
C MET A 121 5.96 -18.93 -17.38
N TYR A 122 5.79 -19.34 -18.65
CA TYR A 122 4.81 -18.72 -19.55
C TYR A 122 3.37 -18.95 -19.07
N TYR A 123 3.06 -20.13 -18.55
CA TYR A 123 1.76 -20.41 -17.95
C TYR A 123 1.46 -19.42 -16.81
N TYR A 124 2.35 -19.30 -15.83
CA TYR A 124 2.15 -18.37 -14.71
C TYR A 124 2.14 -16.92 -15.14
N ALA A 125 2.99 -16.52 -16.08
CA ALA A 125 3.03 -15.15 -16.60
C ALA A 125 1.67 -14.73 -17.19
N ALA A 126 0.99 -15.63 -17.93
CA ALA A 126 -0.33 -15.33 -18.48
C ALA A 126 -1.37 -15.03 -17.38
N PHE A 127 -1.42 -15.85 -16.31
CA PHE A 127 -2.34 -15.59 -15.19
C PHE A 127 -1.94 -14.35 -14.38
N ILE A 128 -0.65 -14.08 -14.23
CA ILE A 128 -0.14 -12.86 -13.57
C ILE A 128 -0.59 -11.61 -14.34
N VAL A 129 -0.51 -11.62 -15.66
CA VAL A 129 -0.96 -10.49 -16.51
C VAL A 129 -2.45 -10.24 -16.30
N ILE A 130 -3.30 -11.29 -16.36
CA ILE A 130 -4.74 -11.16 -16.16
C ILE A 130 -5.04 -10.65 -14.73
N PHE A 131 -4.35 -11.20 -13.73
CA PHE A 131 -4.50 -10.80 -12.34
C PHE A 131 -4.17 -9.31 -12.15
N GLN A 132 -3.04 -8.83 -12.66
CA GLN A 132 -2.59 -7.46 -12.46
C GLN A 132 -3.49 -6.43 -13.17
N ILE A 133 -4.00 -6.75 -14.36
CA ILE A 133 -5.01 -5.93 -15.04
C ILE A 133 -6.29 -5.86 -14.18
N GLY A 134 -6.75 -7.01 -13.68
CA GLY A 134 -7.92 -7.09 -12.81
C GLY A 134 -7.73 -6.34 -11.51
N TRP A 135 -6.56 -6.47 -10.89
CA TRP A 135 -6.24 -5.78 -9.65
C TRP A 135 -6.23 -4.25 -9.82
N ALA A 136 -5.57 -3.75 -10.87
CA ALA A 136 -5.59 -2.33 -11.21
C ALA A 136 -7.02 -1.83 -11.44
N ALA A 137 -7.86 -2.62 -12.13
CA ALA A 137 -9.26 -2.28 -12.40
C ALA A 137 -10.08 -2.15 -11.10
N VAL A 138 -9.96 -3.10 -10.16
CA VAL A 138 -10.63 -3.01 -8.84
C VAL A 138 -10.13 -1.79 -8.07
N GLN A 139 -8.82 -1.61 -7.96
CA GLN A 139 -8.20 -0.55 -7.16
C GLN A 139 -8.60 0.84 -7.64
N ILE A 140 -8.43 1.12 -8.92
CA ILE A 140 -8.69 2.45 -9.49
C ILE A 140 -10.18 2.76 -9.48
N SER A 141 -11.02 1.80 -9.88
CA SER A 141 -12.48 2.00 -9.89
C SER A 141 -13.02 2.27 -8.49
N HIS A 142 -12.53 1.53 -7.48
CA HIS A 142 -12.96 1.72 -6.10
C HIS A 142 -12.53 3.08 -5.54
N LEU A 143 -11.29 3.51 -5.79
CA LEU A 143 -10.80 4.83 -5.37
C LEU A 143 -11.58 5.97 -6.03
N SER A 144 -11.86 5.83 -7.32
CA SER A 144 -12.55 6.85 -8.10
C SER A 144 -14.04 6.99 -7.75
N LEU A 145 -14.61 6.06 -6.98
CA LEU A 145 -15.98 6.20 -6.45
C LEU A 145 -16.09 7.23 -5.33
N ILE A 146 -15.02 7.53 -4.57
CA ILE A 146 -15.09 8.45 -3.42
C ILE A 146 -15.70 9.80 -3.80
N PRO A 147 -15.20 10.52 -4.81
CA PRO A 147 -15.77 11.81 -5.20
C PRO A 147 -17.17 11.72 -5.82
N GLU A 148 -17.56 10.54 -6.32
CA GLU A 148 -18.90 10.34 -6.87
C GLU A 148 -19.96 10.05 -5.78
N LEU A 149 -19.52 9.48 -4.64
CA LEU A 149 -20.42 9.16 -3.52
C LEU A 149 -20.70 10.35 -2.61
N SER A 150 -19.78 11.31 -2.51
CA SER A 150 -19.95 12.52 -1.68
C SER A 150 -19.20 13.71 -2.25
N GLU A 151 -19.82 14.90 -2.12
CA GLU A 151 -19.19 16.19 -2.42
C GLU A 151 -18.49 16.81 -1.20
N ASP A 152 -18.87 16.37 0.01
CA ASP A 152 -18.32 16.85 1.26
C ASP A 152 -16.95 16.22 1.56
N ASP A 153 -15.93 17.05 1.78
CA ASP A 153 -14.57 16.60 2.03
C ASP A 153 -14.42 15.83 3.34
N HIS A 154 -15.22 16.16 4.37
CA HIS A 154 -15.23 15.42 5.63
C HIS A 154 -15.74 13.98 5.42
N THR A 155 -16.82 13.84 4.66
CA THR A 155 -17.39 12.52 4.30
C THR A 155 -16.43 11.71 3.43
N ARG A 156 -15.70 12.31 2.48
CA ARG A 156 -14.66 11.65 1.69
C ARG A 156 -13.52 11.12 2.56
N THR A 157 -13.07 11.95 3.50
CA THR A 157 -12.04 11.55 4.48
C THR A 157 -12.51 10.38 5.33
N HIS A 158 -13.77 10.39 5.77
CA HIS A 158 -14.38 9.33 6.56
C HIS A 158 -14.49 8.01 5.77
N LEU A 159 -14.93 8.06 4.50
CA LEU A 159 -14.97 6.89 3.59
C LEU A 159 -13.57 6.29 3.40
N THR A 160 -12.55 7.13 3.21
CA THR A 160 -11.15 6.70 3.09
C THR A 160 -10.66 6.03 4.37
N ALA A 161 -11.02 6.56 5.54
CA ALA A 161 -10.66 5.98 6.84
C ALA A 161 -11.31 4.61 7.07
N ILE A 162 -12.59 4.45 6.73
CA ILE A 162 -13.29 3.16 6.80
C ILE A 162 -12.63 2.15 5.85
N ARG A 163 -12.34 2.53 4.61
CA ARG A 163 -11.61 1.68 3.67
C ARG A 163 -10.28 1.21 4.24
N TYR A 164 -9.50 2.12 4.83
CA TYR A 164 -8.24 1.76 5.48
C TYR A 164 -8.44 0.78 6.64
N GLY A 165 -9.50 0.92 7.43
CA GLY A 165 -9.86 -0.04 8.46
C GLY A 165 -10.08 -1.45 7.90
N PHE A 166 -10.76 -1.59 6.77
CA PHE A 166 -10.92 -2.88 6.08
C PHE A 166 -9.61 -3.41 5.50
N THR A 167 -8.72 -2.55 5.00
CA THR A 167 -7.35 -2.95 4.57
C THR A 167 -6.58 -3.57 5.73
N VAL A 168 -6.62 -2.95 6.93
CA VAL A 168 -5.98 -3.50 8.13
C VAL A 168 -6.56 -4.87 8.48
N PHE A 169 -7.88 -4.97 8.52
CA PHE A 169 -8.56 -6.25 8.79
C PHE A 169 -8.18 -7.33 7.78
N SER A 170 -8.15 -7.00 6.50
CA SER A 170 -7.79 -7.92 5.41
C SER A 170 -6.37 -8.48 5.58
N ASN A 171 -5.41 -7.63 5.88
CA ASN A 171 -4.03 -8.05 6.10
C ASN A 171 -3.89 -8.97 7.34
N LEU A 172 -4.50 -8.59 8.46
CA LEU A 172 -4.52 -9.43 9.67
C LEU A 172 -5.16 -10.79 9.38
N PHE A 173 -6.28 -10.80 8.67
CA PHE A 173 -6.98 -12.01 8.28
C PHE A 173 -6.08 -12.96 7.47
N VAL A 174 -5.39 -12.44 6.45
CA VAL A 174 -4.48 -13.26 5.60
C VAL A 174 -3.36 -13.87 6.44
N TYR A 175 -2.70 -13.09 7.31
CA TYR A 175 -1.61 -13.62 8.13
C TYR A 175 -2.09 -14.64 9.15
N ILE A 176 -3.25 -14.43 9.77
CA ILE A 176 -3.85 -15.39 10.72
C ILE A 176 -4.23 -16.69 10.01
N ILE A 177 -4.91 -16.63 8.85
CA ILE A 177 -5.28 -17.83 8.09
C ILE A 177 -4.04 -18.58 7.61
N THR A 178 -3.01 -17.87 7.14
CA THR A 178 -1.76 -18.49 6.73
C THR A 178 -1.06 -19.16 7.92
N TRP A 179 -1.02 -18.50 9.08
CA TRP A 179 -0.48 -19.08 10.30
C TRP A 179 -1.22 -20.35 10.72
N ILE A 180 -2.55 -20.31 10.77
CA ILE A 180 -3.39 -21.46 11.10
C ILE A 180 -3.10 -22.62 10.13
N THR A 181 -3.09 -22.35 8.82
CA THR A 181 -2.91 -23.38 7.79
C THR A 181 -1.52 -24.00 7.82
N LEU A 182 -0.48 -23.22 8.09
CA LEU A 182 0.89 -23.71 8.21
C LEU A 182 1.11 -24.47 9.54
N HIS A 183 0.36 -24.15 10.62
CA HIS A 183 0.52 -24.75 11.95
C HIS A 183 -0.31 -26.02 12.12
N LEU A 184 -1.55 -26.09 11.62
CA LEU A 184 -2.49 -27.20 11.85
C LEU A 184 -2.08 -28.52 11.18
N SER A 185 -1.09 -28.55 10.33
CA SER A 185 -0.66 -29.75 9.61
C SER A 185 0.11 -30.78 10.46
N GLY A 186 0.22 -30.60 11.78
CA GLY A 186 0.67 -31.64 12.72
C GLY A 186 2.12 -32.10 12.57
N GLU A 187 2.90 -31.49 11.69
CA GLU A 187 4.30 -31.80 11.51
C GLU A 187 5.16 -31.03 12.51
N CYS A 188 6.31 -31.62 12.85
CA CYS A 188 7.25 -31.12 13.86
C CYS A 188 7.41 -29.60 13.82
N ASP A 189 7.52 -28.96 14.98
CA ASP A 189 7.77 -27.53 15.20
C ASP A 189 8.97 -26.95 14.41
N LYS A 190 9.76 -27.78 13.73
CA LYS A 190 10.94 -27.45 12.92
C LYS A 190 10.74 -27.55 11.41
N HIS A 191 9.51 -27.89 10.95
CA HIS A 191 9.27 -28.01 9.49
C HIS A 191 9.43 -26.67 8.79
N GLN A 192 10.27 -26.64 7.75
CA GLN A 192 10.43 -25.49 6.85
C GLN A 192 9.49 -25.61 5.66
N VAL A 193 9.09 -24.47 5.09
CA VAL A 193 8.26 -24.44 3.88
C VAL A 193 8.99 -25.09 2.70
N GLY A 194 8.30 -25.95 1.99
CA GLY A 194 8.83 -26.68 0.83
C GLY A 194 7.73 -27.17 -0.12
N PRO A 195 8.09 -28.00 -1.12
CA PRO A 195 7.15 -28.48 -2.15
C PRO A 195 5.91 -29.19 -1.60
N ALA A 196 6.06 -29.91 -0.48
CA ALA A 196 4.94 -30.58 0.18
C ALA A 196 3.84 -29.62 0.68
N ASP A 197 4.14 -28.33 0.80
CA ASP A 197 3.21 -27.31 1.32
C ASP A 197 2.35 -26.66 0.21
N ALA A 198 2.48 -27.04 -1.05
CA ALA A 198 1.74 -26.45 -2.18
C ALA A 198 0.22 -26.43 -1.91
N TRP A 199 -0.33 -27.52 -1.36
CA TRP A 199 -1.73 -27.61 -1.03
C TRP A 199 -2.16 -26.61 0.05
N LYS A 200 -1.28 -26.27 1.01
CA LYS A 200 -1.55 -25.30 2.08
C LYS A 200 -1.77 -23.90 1.50
N PHE A 201 -0.88 -23.45 0.60
CA PHE A 201 -1.03 -22.18 -0.09
C PHE A 201 -2.31 -22.12 -0.92
N ARG A 202 -2.63 -23.20 -1.64
CA ARG A 202 -3.89 -23.30 -2.39
C ARG A 202 -5.13 -23.17 -1.51
N HIS A 203 -5.14 -23.79 -0.32
CA HIS A 203 -6.25 -23.65 0.63
C HIS A 203 -6.36 -22.23 1.19
N VAL A 204 -5.24 -21.58 1.56
CA VAL A 204 -5.23 -20.16 1.96
C VAL A 204 -5.87 -19.30 0.88
N VAL A 205 -5.46 -19.48 -0.36
CA VAL A 205 -6.01 -18.73 -1.51
C VAL A 205 -7.51 -18.95 -1.67
N TYR A 206 -8.00 -20.18 -1.58
CA TYR A 206 -9.45 -20.44 -1.72
C TYR A 206 -10.26 -19.79 -0.59
N ILE A 207 -9.78 -19.86 0.66
CA ILE A 207 -10.44 -19.19 1.80
C ILE A 207 -10.48 -17.67 1.58
N VAL A 208 -9.35 -17.09 1.22
CA VAL A 208 -9.19 -15.65 0.99
C VAL A 208 -10.08 -15.17 -0.16
N LEU A 209 -10.11 -15.90 -1.28
CA LEU A 209 -10.97 -15.58 -2.41
C LEU A 209 -12.46 -15.79 -2.10
N GLY A 210 -12.80 -16.77 -1.28
CA GLY A 210 -14.18 -16.97 -0.80
C GLY A 210 -14.68 -15.74 -0.02
N VAL A 211 -13.89 -15.26 0.94
CA VAL A 211 -14.21 -14.03 1.69
C VAL A 211 -14.22 -12.82 0.76
N GLY A 212 -13.22 -12.68 -0.12
CA GLY A 212 -13.13 -11.58 -1.08
C GLY A 212 -14.32 -11.54 -2.06
N THR A 213 -14.79 -12.70 -2.51
CA THR A 213 -15.99 -12.80 -3.37
C THR A 213 -17.24 -12.34 -2.62
N LEU A 214 -17.44 -12.82 -1.39
CA LEU A 214 -18.58 -12.42 -0.57
C LEU A 214 -18.58 -10.91 -0.34
N THR A 215 -17.45 -10.34 0.02
CA THR A 215 -17.32 -8.90 0.25
C THR A 215 -17.56 -8.08 -1.02
N SER A 216 -17.08 -8.54 -2.19
CA SER A 216 -17.37 -7.93 -3.47
C SER A 216 -18.87 -7.96 -3.81
N ILE A 217 -19.56 -9.07 -3.56
CA ILE A 217 -21.01 -9.16 -3.77
C ILE A 217 -21.73 -8.13 -2.88
N ILE A 218 -21.36 -8.06 -1.58
CA ILE A 218 -21.96 -7.09 -0.64
C ILE A 218 -21.75 -5.65 -1.16
N PHE A 219 -20.56 -5.32 -1.63
CA PHE A 219 -20.25 -4.02 -2.23
C PHE A 219 -21.17 -3.71 -3.41
N HIS A 220 -21.27 -4.62 -4.38
CA HIS A 220 -22.08 -4.42 -5.59
C HIS A 220 -23.58 -4.28 -5.31
N VAL A 221 -24.08 -4.89 -4.24
CA VAL A 221 -25.49 -4.77 -3.80
C VAL A 221 -25.72 -3.51 -2.96
N SER A 222 -24.73 -3.11 -2.16
CA SER A 222 -24.91 -2.02 -1.17
C SER A 222 -24.63 -0.63 -1.72
N VAL A 223 -23.70 -0.52 -2.69
CA VAL A 223 -23.28 0.77 -3.24
C VAL A 223 -23.98 1.04 -4.55
N THR A 224 -24.60 2.22 -4.66
CA THR A 224 -25.18 2.72 -5.91
C THR A 224 -24.41 3.93 -6.37
N GLU A 225 -23.84 3.86 -7.57
CA GLU A 225 -23.14 4.98 -8.21
C GLU A 225 -24.14 5.99 -8.74
N LYS A 226 -24.00 7.27 -8.36
CA LYS A 226 -24.83 8.36 -8.87
C LYS A 226 -24.24 8.86 -10.19
N ASN A 227 -25.05 8.85 -11.24
CA ASN A 227 -24.60 9.28 -12.56
C ASN A 227 -24.65 10.83 -12.67
N ASN A 228 -23.61 11.51 -12.24
CA ASN A 228 -23.47 12.97 -12.29
C ASN A 228 -22.84 13.42 -13.62
N TYR A 229 -23.64 13.44 -14.69
CA TYR A 229 -23.19 13.80 -16.05
C TYR A 229 -22.60 15.21 -16.14
N ARG A 230 -23.19 16.20 -15.48
CA ARG A 230 -22.74 17.60 -15.50
C ARG A 230 -21.35 17.80 -14.84
N ARG A 231 -21.11 17.11 -13.74
CA ARG A 231 -19.82 17.18 -13.03
C ARG A 231 -18.69 16.53 -13.83
N ARG A 232 -19.03 15.48 -14.59
CA ARG A 232 -18.09 14.80 -15.47
C ARG A 232 -17.59 15.73 -16.58
N GLU A 233 -18.50 16.46 -17.26
CA GLU A 233 -18.13 17.42 -18.30
C GLU A 233 -17.22 18.52 -17.75
N GLN A 234 -17.48 18.99 -16.53
CA GLN A 234 -16.63 19.96 -15.85
C GLN A 234 -15.23 19.39 -15.56
N LEU A 235 -15.11 18.19 -15.00
CA LEU A 235 -13.83 17.55 -14.69
C LEU A 235 -13.02 17.21 -15.94
N LEU A 236 -13.67 16.83 -17.03
CA LEU A 236 -13.00 16.57 -18.31
C LEU A 236 -12.52 17.87 -18.97
N ALA A 237 -13.32 18.94 -18.88
CA ALA A 237 -12.92 20.27 -19.39
C ALA A 237 -11.77 20.89 -18.57
N GLU A 238 -11.76 20.67 -17.24
CA GLU A 238 -10.69 21.10 -16.34
C GLU A 238 -9.38 20.29 -16.57
N GLY A 239 -9.49 19.00 -16.91
CA GLY A 239 -8.34 18.11 -17.18
C GLY A 239 -7.59 18.41 -18.49
N GLU A 240 -8.17 19.18 -19.41
CA GLU A 240 -7.50 19.64 -20.66
C GLU A 240 -6.59 20.85 -20.44
N SER A 241 -6.61 21.47 -19.27
CA SER A 241 -5.72 22.60 -18.97
C SER A 241 -4.28 22.12 -18.80
N GLY A 242 -3.30 22.81 -19.39
CA GLY A 242 -1.87 22.44 -19.41
C GLY A 242 -1.15 22.38 -18.05
N ALA A 243 -1.90 22.39 -16.94
CA ALA A 243 -1.43 22.33 -15.57
C ALA A 243 -0.55 21.09 -15.28
N HIS A 244 -0.75 19.99 -16.02
CA HIS A 244 0.01 18.74 -15.82
C HIS A 244 1.50 18.91 -16.13
N TYR A 245 1.84 19.67 -17.19
CA TYR A 245 3.23 19.87 -17.61
C TYR A 245 4.00 20.82 -16.69
N ASP A 246 3.32 21.69 -15.96
CA ASP A 246 3.96 22.63 -15.04
C ASP A 246 4.58 21.93 -13.82
N PHE A 247 4.00 20.80 -13.36
CA PHE A 247 4.58 19.98 -12.31
C PHE A 247 5.90 19.35 -12.74
N LEU A 248 6.00 18.87 -13.99
CA LEU A 248 7.20 18.22 -14.51
C LEU A 248 8.40 19.20 -14.64
N ARG A 249 8.15 20.50 -14.66
CA ARG A 249 9.20 21.52 -14.69
C ARG A 249 9.72 21.91 -13.32
N GLN A 250 9.04 21.50 -12.24
CA GLN A 250 9.41 21.87 -10.88
C GLN A 250 10.39 20.85 -10.27
N PRO A 251 11.61 21.26 -9.83
CA PRO A 251 12.59 20.34 -9.22
C PRO A 251 12.04 19.66 -7.96
N VAL A 252 11.19 20.35 -7.21
CA VAL A 252 10.54 19.83 -5.99
C VAL A 252 9.69 18.59 -6.28
N MET A 253 9.06 18.52 -7.46
CA MET A 253 8.32 17.32 -7.88
C MET A 253 9.19 16.07 -7.86
N TYR A 254 10.40 16.16 -8.42
CA TYR A 254 11.33 15.03 -8.48
C TYR A 254 11.90 14.67 -7.10
N GLN A 255 12.09 15.66 -6.21
CA GLN A 255 12.50 15.39 -4.83
C GLN A 255 11.41 14.65 -4.06
N VAL A 256 10.15 15.10 -4.12
CA VAL A 256 9.01 14.43 -3.47
C VAL A 256 8.77 13.05 -4.06
N ALA A 257 8.86 12.89 -5.40
CA ALA A 257 8.78 11.60 -6.05
C ALA A 257 9.91 10.65 -5.60
N GLY A 258 11.12 11.18 -5.42
CA GLY A 258 12.26 10.43 -4.87
C GLY A 258 12.02 9.98 -3.43
N VAL A 259 11.47 10.83 -2.56
CA VAL A 259 11.09 10.48 -1.18
C VAL A 259 10.04 9.37 -1.18
N TYR A 260 9.01 9.52 -2.01
CA TYR A 260 7.95 8.52 -2.16
C TYR A 260 8.51 7.18 -2.65
N MET A 261 9.33 7.19 -3.71
CA MET A 261 9.97 5.99 -4.26
C MET A 261 10.86 5.29 -3.23
N CYS A 262 11.73 6.02 -2.52
CA CYS A 262 12.58 5.47 -1.47
C CYS A 262 11.75 4.81 -0.36
N THR A 263 10.68 5.46 0.06
CA THR A 263 9.75 4.92 1.06
C THR A 263 9.10 3.64 0.58
N ARG A 264 8.62 3.61 -0.65
CA ARG A 264 7.98 2.42 -1.24
C ARG A 264 8.97 1.27 -1.41
N LEU A 265 10.22 1.56 -1.78
CA LEU A 265 11.28 0.56 -1.81
C LEU A 265 11.48 -0.08 -0.42
N VAL A 266 11.58 0.73 0.64
CA VAL A 266 11.71 0.22 2.02
C VAL A 266 10.54 -0.69 2.37
N VAL A 267 9.31 -0.25 2.17
CA VAL A 267 8.10 -0.99 2.57
C VAL A 267 7.92 -2.26 1.74
N ASN A 268 7.95 -2.15 0.41
CA ASN A 268 7.64 -3.27 -0.47
C ASN A 268 8.73 -4.33 -0.48
N ILE A 269 10.01 -3.92 -0.54
CA ILE A 269 11.13 -4.87 -0.54
C ILE A 269 11.22 -5.58 0.80
N SER A 270 11.02 -4.90 1.93
CA SER A 270 10.98 -5.55 3.25
C SER A 270 9.88 -6.59 3.31
N GLN A 271 8.68 -6.27 2.84
CA GLN A 271 7.54 -7.20 2.85
C GLN A 271 7.82 -8.46 2.00
N VAL A 272 8.47 -8.28 0.86
CA VAL A 272 8.78 -9.38 -0.08
C VAL A 272 9.96 -10.24 0.40
N LEU A 273 11.01 -9.63 0.96
CA LEU A 273 12.24 -10.35 1.29
C LEU A 273 12.27 -10.91 2.71
N ILE A 274 11.53 -10.35 3.66
CA ILE A 274 11.51 -10.84 5.04
C ILE A 274 11.18 -12.35 5.11
N PRO A 275 10.16 -12.90 4.45
CA PRO A 275 9.90 -14.32 4.48
C PRO A 275 11.07 -15.18 3.94
N LEU A 276 11.75 -14.73 2.88
CA LEU A 276 12.91 -15.42 2.33
C LEU A 276 14.12 -15.33 3.30
N TYR A 277 14.32 -14.19 3.94
CA TYR A 277 15.31 -14.01 4.99
C TYR A 277 15.08 -14.97 6.18
N LEU A 278 13.84 -15.08 6.65
CA LEU A 278 13.48 -16.00 7.74
C LEU A 278 13.77 -17.45 7.38
N HIS A 279 13.45 -17.84 6.14
CA HIS A 279 13.63 -19.21 5.67
C HIS A 279 15.09 -19.54 5.32
N ARG A 280 15.71 -18.73 4.43
CA ARG A 280 17.04 -19.03 3.85
C ARG A 280 18.20 -18.62 4.75
N THR A 281 18.09 -17.47 5.43
CA THR A 281 19.18 -16.94 6.27
C THR A 281 19.09 -17.46 7.70
N LEU A 282 17.90 -17.37 8.33
CA LEU A 282 17.74 -17.77 9.73
C LEU A 282 17.36 -19.25 9.92
N GLY A 283 16.89 -19.91 8.87
CA GLY A 283 16.48 -21.32 8.93
C GLY A 283 15.24 -21.57 9.81
N LEU A 284 14.34 -20.58 9.93
CA LEU A 284 13.19 -20.67 10.82
C LEU A 284 12.08 -21.56 10.25
N ALA A 285 11.25 -22.10 11.16
CA ALA A 285 10.11 -22.91 10.82
C ALA A 285 9.03 -22.14 10.04
N ALA A 286 8.19 -22.87 9.31
CA ALA A 286 7.12 -22.33 8.46
C ALA A 286 6.21 -21.33 9.18
N ARG A 287 5.93 -21.53 10.48
CA ARG A 287 5.12 -20.61 11.29
C ARG A 287 5.68 -19.18 11.35
N ALA A 288 7.02 -19.04 11.34
CA ALA A 288 7.66 -17.72 11.42
C ALA A 288 7.36 -16.86 10.18
N LEU A 289 7.14 -17.51 9.01
CA LEU A 289 6.80 -16.82 7.76
C LEU A 289 5.42 -16.16 7.79
N ALA A 290 4.57 -16.50 8.74
CA ALA A 290 3.29 -15.85 8.95
C ALA A 290 3.32 -14.88 10.16
N VAL A 291 3.94 -15.29 11.29
CA VAL A 291 3.91 -14.51 12.53
C VAL A 291 4.82 -13.28 12.48
N VAL A 292 5.98 -13.36 11.83
CA VAL A 292 6.89 -12.19 11.71
C VAL A 292 6.30 -11.10 10.81
N PRO A 293 5.75 -11.38 9.60
CA PRO A 293 5.00 -10.37 8.84
C PRO A 293 3.77 -9.83 9.59
N LEU A 294 3.08 -10.65 10.38
CA LEU A 294 2.02 -10.17 11.26
C LEU A 294 2.53 -9.14 12.28
N ALA A 295 3.67 -9.41 12.94
CA ALA A 295 4.31 -8.48 13.87
C ALA A 295 4.72 -7.18 13.17
N LEU A 296 5.27 -7.25 11.96
CA LEU A 296 5.57 -6.08 11.14
C LEU A 296 4.31 -5.23 10.88
N TYR A 297 3.21 -5.88 10.54
CA TYR A 297 1.96 -5.19 10.28
C TYR A 297 1.34 -4.58 11.54
N LEU A 298 1.45 -5.24 12.70
CA LEU A 298 1.07 -4.68 13.99
C LEU A 298 1.91 -3.45 14.34
N GLY A 299 3.21 -3.45 14.03
CA GLY A 299 4.06 -2.27 14.13
C GLY A 299 3.56 -1.10 13.27
N SER A 300 3.15 -1.39 12.03
CA SER A 300 2.56 -0.40 11.12
C SER A 300 1.24 0.18 11.66
N LEU A 301 0.41 -0.65 12.27
CA LEU A 301 -0.84 -0.22 12.90
C LEU A 301 -0.58 0.67 14.13
N ALA A 302 0.41 0.31 14.96
CA ALA A 302 0.83 1.12 16.10
C ALA A 302 1.32 2.51 15.64
N ALA A 303 2.07 2.58 14.53
CA ALA A 303 2.51 3.84 13.94
C ALA A 303 1.33 4.74 13.57
N ALA A 304 0.28 4.20 12.96
CA ALA A 304 -0.92 4.95 12.61
C ALA A 304 -1.63 5.52 13.86
N GLY A 305 -1.67 4.76 14.96
CA GLY A 305 -2.18 5.21 16.25
C GLY A 305 -1.35 6.36 16.84
N VAL A 306 -0.02 6.21 16.87
CA VAL A 306 0.91 7.23 17.39
C VAL A 306 0.83 8.53 16.59
N GLN A 307 0.78 8.44 15.25
CA GLN A 307 0.66 9.63 14.39
C GLN A 307 -0.63 10.42 14.60
N ARG A 308 -1.74 9.76 14.99
CA ARG A 308 -2.99 10.46 15.36
C ARG A 308 -2.85 11.28 16.65
N LEU A 309 -1.98 10.84 17.56
CA LEU A 309 -1.73 11.49 18.84
C LEU A 309 -0.57 12.48 18.78
N ALA A 310 0.16 12.53 17.67
CA ALA A 310 1.31 13.42 17.51
C ALA A 310 0.88 14.89 17.60
N PRO A 311 1.62 15.72 18.35
CA PRO A 311 1.36 17.16 18.44
C PRO A 311 1.42 17.83 17.05
N ARG A 312 0.64 18.91 16.86
CA ARG A 312 0.67 19.70 15.62
C ARG A 312 2.03 20.32 15.32
N SER A 313 2.88 20.51 16.33
CA SER A 313 4.28 20.96 16.18
C SER A 313 5.21 19.93 15.52
N PHE A 314 4.75 18.68 15.34
CA PHE A 314 5.55 17.63 14.71
C PHE A 314 5.58 17.83 13.18
N THR A 315 6.66 18.45 12.70
CA THR A 315 6.83 18.78 11.28
C THR A 315 6.96 17.50 10.40
N ARG A 316 6.64 17.60 9.10
CA ARG A 316 6.81 16.49 8.13
C ARG A 316 8.23 15.90 8.16
N LYS A 317 9.24 16.80 8.26
CA LYS A 317 10.66 16.38 8.32
C LYS A 317 10.98 15.56 9.57
N LEU A 318 10.47 15.98 10.73
CA LEU A 318 10.68 15.26 11.98
C LEU A 318 9.97 13.91 11.99
N ASN A 319 8.75 13.82 11.46
CA ASN A 319 8.03 12.57 11.28
C ASN A 319 8.84 11.61 10.39
N TYR A 320 9.32 12.07 9.24
CA TYR A 320 10.11 11.23 8.34
C TYR A 320 11.43 10.77 8.97
N LEU A 321 12.10 11.65 9.74
CA LEU A 321 13.31 11.31 10.49
C LEU A 321 13.05 10.20 11.52
N THR A 322 11.98 10.31 12.31
CA THR A 322 11.65 9.26 13.31
C THR A 322 11.32 7.94 12.63
N GLY A 323 10.54 7.95 11.55
CA GLY A 323 10.26 6.75 10.77
C GLY A 323 11.50 6.11 10.18
N SER A 324 12.36 6.89 9.55
CA SER A 324 13.63 6.42 8.99
C SER A 324 14.57 5.87 10.06
N ALA A 325 14.67 6.53 11.22
CA ALA A 325 15.51 6.07 12.32
C ALA A 325 15.05 4.70 12.86
N CYS A 326 13.73 4.49 13.04
CA CYS A 326 13.19 3.21 13.45
C CYS A 326 13.46 2.11 12.41
N ALA A 327 13.23 2.39 11.13
CA ALA A 327 13.47 1.42 10.06
C ALA A 327 14.97 1.06 9.96
N ILE A 328 15.86 2.05 9.96
CA ILE A 328 17.33 1.84 9.92
C ILE A 328 17.79 1.05 11.14
N ALA A 329 17.29 1.36 12.34
CA ALA A 329 17.60 0.59 13.54
C ALA A 329 17.22 -0.88 13.38
N GLY A 330 16.04 -1.17 12.80
CA GLY A 330 15.60 -2.53 12.48
C GLY A 330 16.54 -3.22 11.48
N PHE A 331 16.97 -2.54 10.41
CA PHE A 331 17.90 -3.11 9.43
C PHE A 331 19.30 -3.33 10.00
N VAL A 332 19.81 -2.38 10.80
CA VAL A 332 21.08 -2.56 11.52
C VAL A 332 21.01 -3.76 12.46
N TRP A 333 19.88 -3.96 13.12
CA TRP A 333 19.69 -5.11 13.99
C TRP A 333 19.63 -6.44 13.21
N ILE A 334 19.06 -6.46 11.99
CA ILE A 334 19.15 -7.63 11.09
C ILE A 334 20.61 -7.98 10.77
N TYR A 335 21.47 -6.97 10.57
CA TYR A 335 22.88 -7.19 10.24
C TYR A 335 23.65 -7.91 11.35
N PHE A 336 23.38 -7.59 12.61
CA PHE A 336 24.06 -8.19 13.78
C PHE A 336 23.29 -9.40 14.34
N GLY A 337 22.06 -9.62 13.95
CA GLY A 337 21.19 -10.64 14.52
C GLY A 337 21.49 -12.04 13.98
N SER A 338 22.22 -12.86 14.76
CA SER A 338 22.52 -14.25 14.41
C SER A 338 22.26 -15.24 15.55
N ASP A 339 22.15 -14.75 16.78
CA ASP A 339 22.06 -15.55 18.00
C ASP A 339 20.69 -16.24 18.13
N ASP A 340 20.62 -17.28 18.98
CA ASP A 340 19.38 -18.02 19.21
C ASP A 340 18.31 -17.15 19.84
N ASP A 341 18.66 -16.23 20.74
CA ASP A 341 17.71 -15.26 21.32
C ASP A 341 17.12 -14.33 20.26
N TYR A 342 17.95 -13.93 19.27
CA TYR A 342 17.48 -13.15 18.12
C TYR A 342 16.44 -13.93 17.32
N LYS A 343 16.70 -15.19 17.00
CA LYS A 343 15.82 -16.03 16.19
C LYS A 343 14.49 -16.32 16.88
N VAL A 344 14.49 -16.41 18.22
CA VAL A 344 13.31 -16.81 19.00
C VAL A 344 12.46 -15.62 19.42
N TYR A 345 13.07 -14.50 19.81
CA TYR A 345 12.35 -13.37 20.42
C TYR A 345 12.57 -12.05 19.71
N LEU A 346 13.84 -11.68 19.43
CA LEU A 346 14.18 -10.34 18.98
C LEU A 346 13.75 -10.04 17.56
N ILE A 347 13.61 -11.06 16.70
CA ILE A 347 13.15 -10.91 15.32
C ILE A 347 11.76 -10.30 15.24
N TYR A 348 10.87 -10.58 16.20
CA TYR A 348 9.54 -9.97 16.26
C TYR A 348 9.62 -8.49 16.59
N LEU A 349 10.51 -8.09 17.51
CA LEU A 349 10.73 -6.68 17.82
C LEU A 349 11.33 -5.92 16.64
N VAL A 350 12.28 -6.54 15.94
CA VAL A 350 12.85 -5.99 14.69
C VAL A 350 11.77 -5.79 13.64
N ALA A 351 10.88 -6.77 13.46
CA ALA A 351 9.76 -6.66 12.54
C ALA A 351 8.81 -5.50 12.91
N VAL A 352 8.49 -5.34 14.21
CA VAL A 352 7.69 -4.21 14.70
C VAL A 352 8.37 -2.88 14.41
N LEU A 353 9.69 -2.75 14.62
CA LEU A 353 10.43 -1.52 14.33
C LEU A 353 10.44 -1.16 12.84
N ILE A 354 10.66 -2.16 11.96
CA ILE A 354 10.64 -1.95 10.51
C ILE A 354 9.24 -1.57 10.06
N GLY A 355 8.21 -2.27 10.57
CA GLY A 355 6.82 -1.96 10.24
C GLY A 355 6.39 -0.58 10.70
N PHE A 356 6.73 -0.21 11.93
CA PHE A 356 6.47 1.12 12.49
C PHE A 356 7.16 2.20 11.65
N GLY A 357 8.48 2.05 11.41
CA GLY A 357 9.26 3.01 10.65
C GLY A 357 8.75 3.17 9.21
N GLY A 358 8.50 2.06 8.52
CA GLY A 358 7.95 2.05 7.16
C GLY A 358 6.58 2.74 7.06
N ALA A 359 5.70 2.51 8.02
CA ALA A 359 4.37 3.16 8.04
C ALA A 359 4.47 4.68 8.29
N VAL A 360 5.33 5.12 9.22
CA VAL A 360 5.55 6.55 9.46
C VAL A 360 6.11 7.23 8.22
N MET A 361 7.11 6.62 7.56
CA MET A 361 7.67 7.11 6.29
C MET A 361 6.60 7.18 5.21
N LEU A 362 5.75 6.14 5.06
CA LEU A 362 4.72 6.07 4.03
C LEU A 362 3.66 7.16 4.19
N VAL A 363 3.11 7.31 5.39
CA VAL A 363 2.11 8.36 5.67
C VAL A 363 2.70 9.75 5.44
N THR A 364 3.96 9.96 5.85
CA THR A 364 4.64 11.24 5.66
C THR A 364 4.91 11.53 4.18
N SER A 365 5.34 10.55 3.39
CA SER A 365 5.58 10.72 1.95
C SER A 365 4.30 11.03 1.18
N LEU A 366 3.17 10.40 1.54
CA LEU A 366 1.85 10.72 0.99
C LEU A 366 1.40 12.13 1.37
N ALA A 367 1.67 12.57 2.60
CA ALA A 367 1.37 13.92 3.05
C ALA A 367 2.22 14.97 2.30
N LEU A 368 3.52 14.70 2.09
CA LEU A 368 4.38 15.56 1.25
C LEU A 368 3.89 15.65 -0.19
N THR A 369 3.36 14.55 -0.74
CA THR A 369 2.73 14.54 -2.07
C THR A 369 1.47 15.43 -2.09
N ALA A 370 0.64 15.35 -1.05
CA ALA A 370 -0.53 16.21 -0.92
C ALA A 370 -0.14 17.69 -0.78
N ASP A 371 0.89 17.99 0.00
CA ASP A 371 1.44 19.36 0.17
C ASP A 371 1.99 19.91 -1.18
N LEU A 372 2.61 19.05 -2.01
CA LEU A 372 3.08 19.41 -3.35
C LEU A 372 1.93 19.76 -4.30
N VAL A 373 0.85 18.98 -4.27
CA VAL A 373 -0.35 19.25 -5.07
C VAL A 373 -1.01 20.55 -4.62
N GLY A 374 -1.15 20.75 -3.30
CA GLY A 374 -1.72 21.96 -2.70
C GLY A 374 -3.12 22.26 -3.24
N SER A 375 -3.34 23.51 -3.67
CA SER A 375 -4.62 23.98 -4.21
C SER A 375 -4.90 23.51 -5.66
N ARG A 376 -3.91 22.93 -6.36
CA ARG A 376 -4.02 22.47 -7.75
C ARG A 376 -4.54 21.03 -7.82
N THR A 377 -5.73 20.81 -7.28
CA THR A 377 -6.37 19.48 -7.17
C THR A 377 -6.64 18.81 -8.52
N GLU A 378 -6.72 19.58 -9.60
CA GLU A 378 -6.91 19.10 -10.99
C GLU A 378 -5.74 18.19 -11.44
N ALA A 379 -4.51 18.50 -11.03
CA ALA A 379 -3.34 17.69 -11.35
C ALA A 379 -3.04 16.57 -10.35
N SER A 380 -3.85 16.41 -9.32
CA SER A 380 -3.65 15.43 -8.24
C SER A 380 -3.56 14.00 -8.79
N ALA A 381 -4.50 13.59 -9.64
CA ALA A 381 -4.52 12.26 -10.23
C ALA A 381 -3.27 11.97 -11.06
N PHE A 382 -2.78 12.96 -11.82
CA PHE A 382 -1.55 12.83 -12.61
C PHE A 382 -0.33 12.64 -11.71
N VAL A 383 -0.16 13.45 -10.66
CA VAL A 383 0.97 13.39 -9.74
C VAL A 383 1.01 12.05 -9.01
N TYR A 384 -0.12 11.63 -8.39
CA TYR A 384 -0.19 10.33 -7.71
C TYR A 384 -0.03 9.15 -8.67
N GLY A 385 -0.57 9.26 -9.89
CA GLY A 385 -0.42 8.24 -10.93
C GLY A 385 1.04 8.07 -11.36
N LEU A 386 1.77 9.17 -11.58
CA LEU A 386 3.19 9.14 -11.94
C LEU A 386 4.04 8.55 -10.79
N MET A 387 3.76 8.93 -9.55
CA MET A 387 4.44 8.37 -8.37
C MET A 387 4.18 6.87 -8.23
N SER A 388 2.92 6.43 -8.40
CA SER A 388 2.55 5.03 -8.36
C SER A 388 3.18 4.21 -9.50
N PHE A 389 3.25 4.75 -10.71
CA PHE A 389 3.96 4.13 -11.82
C PHE A 389 5.44 3.93 -11.51
N THR A 390 6.10 4.98 -11.01
CA THR A 390 7.54 4.97 -10.72
C THR A 390 7.87 3.98 -9.59
N ASP A 391 7.05 3.94 -8.53
CA ASP A 391 7.29 3.04 -7.39
C ASP A 391 7.19 1.56 -7.80
N LYS A 392 6.16 1.20 -8.57
CA LYS A 392 5.93 -0.17 -9.04
C LYS A 392 7.08 -0.64 -9.93
N LEU A 393 7.49 0.20 -10.86
CA LEU A 393 8.60 -0.11 -11.76
C LEU A 393 9.92 -0.24 -10.99
N ALA A 394 10.23 0.69 -10.08
CA ALA A 394 11.45 0.66 -9.27
C ALA A 394 11.49 -0.57 -8.34
N CYS A 395 10.37 -0.88 -7.66
CA CYS A 395 10.28 -2.07 -6.82
C CYS A 395 10.43 -3.36 -7.62
N GLY A 396 9.77 -3.46 -8.78
CA GLY A 396 9.87 -4.62 -9.66
C GLY A 396 11.31 -4.87 -10.14
N ILE A 397 11.99 -3.83 -10.62
CA ILE A 397 13.38 -3.91 -11.05
C ILE A 397 14.30 -4.27 -9.89
N ALA A 398 14.15 -3.62 -8.73
CA ALA A 398 14.99 -3.90 -7.57
C ALA A 398 14.84 -5.35 -7.10
N ILE A 399 13.62 -5.88 -7.02
CA ILE A 399 13.36 -7.27 -6.64
C ILE A 399 13.96 -8.24 -7.68
N ALA A 400 13.76 -7.97 -8.98
CA ALA A 400 14.32 -8.81 -10.04
C ALA A 400 15.85 -8.85 -10.01
N LEU A 401 16.49 -7.70 -9.76
CA LEU A 401 17.94 -7.63 -9.60
C LEU A 401 18.43 -8.40 -8.35
N ILE A 402 17.76 -8.23 -7.21
CA ILE A 402 18.10 -9.00 -6.00
C ILE A 402 17.96 -10.49 -6.28
N GLN A 403 16.89 -10.94 -6.92
CA GLN A 403 16.67 -12.34 -7.21
C GLN A 403 17.63 -12.90 -8.28
N ALA A 404 18.09 -12.08 -9.22
CA ALA A 404 19.05 -12.51 -10.25
C ALA A 404 20.40 -12.98 -9.68
N TYR A 405 20.82 -12.46 -8.54
CA TYR A 405 22.06 -12.83 -7.86
C TYR A 405 21.87 -13.79 -6.68
N ALA A 406 20.64 -14.18 -6.37
CA ALA A 406 20.34 -14.97 -5.18
C ALA A 406 20.65 -16.45 -5.33
N ASP A 407 20.58 -17.01 -6.54
CA ASP A 407 20.80 -18.45 -6.79
C ASP A 407 22.23 -18.87 -6.46
N ASP A 408 23.23 -18.02 -6.74
CA ASP A 408 24.66 -18.29 -6.50
C ASP A 408 25.14 -17.74 -5.16
N ALA A 409 24.25 -17.12 -4.37
CA ALA A 409 24.63 -16.40 -3.16
C ALA A 409 24.56 -17.29 -1.91
N GLY A 410 25.40 -16.97 -0.91
CA GLY A 410 25.43 -17.67 0.37
C GLY A 410 24.21 -17.40 1.26
N PRO A 411 24.09 -18.12 2.40
CA PRO A 411 22.91 -18.03 3.29
C PRO A 411 22.60 -16.62 3.82
N ALA A 412 23.61 -15.77 4.01
CA ALA A 412 23.44 -14.41 4.51
C ALA A 412 22.87 -13.42 3.48
N TYR A 413 22.67 -13.85 2.23
CA TYR A 413 22.34 -12.96 1.12
C TYR A 413 21.10 -12.12 1.35
N TYR A 414 19.97 -12.73 1.72
CA TYR A 414 18.73 -12.01 1.92
C TYR A 414 18.77 -11.04 3.10
N GLY A 415 19.50 -11.37 4.16
CA GLY A 415 19.78 -10.45 5.26
C GLY A 415 20.57 -9.23 4.79
N ASN A 416 21.64 -9.47 4.04
CA ASN A 416 22.46 -8.40 3.46
C ASN A 416 21.66 -7.54 2.46
N ALA A 417 20.82 -8.15 1.60
CA ALA A 417 19.97 -7.43 0.67
C ALA A 417 18.98 -6.50 1.40
N LEU A 418 18.33 -6.99 2.46
CA LEU A 418 17.46 -6.16 3.31
C LEU A 418 18.20 -4.96 3.90
N VAL A 419 19.39 -5.20 4.48
CA VAL A 419 20.18 -4.15 5.13
C VAL A 419 20.65 -3.10 4.12
N TRP A 420 21.28 -3.53 3.04
CA TRP A 420 21.90 -2.61 2.11
C TRP A 420 20.89 -1.92 1.20
N VAL A 421 19.91 -2.63 0.66
CA VAL A 421 18.92 -2.03 -0.27
C VAL A 421 17.93 -1.18 0.49
N CYS A 422 17.28 -1.74 1.52
CA CYS A 422 16.27 -0.98 2.26
C CYS A 422 16.89 0.09 3.17
N GLY A 423 18.04 -0.20 3.78
CA GLY A 423 18.78 0.77 4.60
C GLY A 423 19.27 1.97 3.77
N THR A 424 19.86 1.72 2.60
CA THR A 424 20.27 2.80 1.68
C THR A 424 19.06 3.62 1.19
N ALA A 425 17.96 2.96 0.84
CA ALA A 425 16.73 3.64 0.46
C ALA A 425 16.18 4.52 1.59
N ALA A 426 16.19 4.04 2.84
CA ALA A 426 15.76 4.82 4.00
C ALA A 426 16.64 6.05 4.24
N ILE A 427 17.95 5.90 4.14
CA ILE A 427 18.92 7.01 4.28
C ILE A 427 18.73 8.02 3.14
N LEU A 428 18.63 7.57 1.89
CA LEU A 428 18.43 8.45 0.75
C LEU A 428 17.11 9.22 0.84
N GLY A 429 16.02 8.53 1.20
CA GLY A 429 14.73 9.17 1.44
C GLY A 429 14.78 10.23 2.54
N LEU A 430 15.54 9.97 3.63
CA LEU A 430 15.77 10.94 4.70
C LEU A 430 16.54 12.16 4.20
N ILE A 431 17.64 11.97 3.47
CA ILE A 431 18.43 13.07 2.89
C ILE A 431 17.56 13.93 1.97
N LEU A 432 16.82 13.30 1.06
CA LEU A 432 15.89 14.02 0.16
C LEU A 432 14.84 14.81 0.93
N THR A 433 14.28 14.24 2.01
CA THR A 433 13.29 14.92 2.86
C THR A 433 13.89 16.13 3.60
N LEU A 434 15.11 16.01 4.11
CA LEU A 434 15.81 17.11 4.79
C LEU A 434 16.13 18.27 3.83
N LEU A 435 16.44 17.95 2.57
CA LEU A 435 16.74 18.93 1.51
C LEU A 435 15.49 19.59 0.92
N LEU A 436 14.27 19.07 1.18
CA LEU A 436 13.03 19.70 0.68
C LEU A 436 12.91 21.14 1.20
N PRO A 437 12.46 22.09 0.35
CA PRO A 437 12.08 23.42 0.82
C PRO A 437 10.90 23.32 1.82
N ARG A 438 10.72 24.33 2.68
CA ARG A 438 9.57 24.39 3.56
C ARG A 438 8.31 24.65 2.74
N PHE A 439 7.32 23.78 2.85
CA PHE A 439 6.01 24.03 2.26
C PHE A 439 5.26 25.11 3.05
N ARG A 440 4.38 25.84 2.37
CA ARG A 440 3.63 26.98 2.97
C ARG A 440 2.75 26.58 4.17
N SER A 441 2.33 25.31 4.26
CA SER A 441 1.56 24.79 5.40
C SER A 441 2.38 24.73 6.70
N ASP A 442 3.69 24.44 6.61
CA ASP A 442 4.58 24.45 7.79
C ASP A 442 4.83 25.87 8.31
N ALA A 443 4.77 26.87 7.42
CA ALA A 443 4.93 28.28 7.79
C ALA A 443 3.70 28.84 8.54
N LEU A 444 2.51 28.33 8.25
CA LEU A 444 1.27 28.71 8.96
C LEU A 444 1.22 28.11 10.37
N ALA A 445 1.63 26.85 10.54
CA ALA A 445 1.68 26.20 11.85
C ALA A 445 2.70 26.87 12.81
N THR A 446 3.85 27.34 12.29
CA THR A 446 4.86 28.05 13.10
C THR A 446 4.46 29.50 13.44
N ASN A 447 3.63 30.13 12.60
CA ASN A 447 3.11 31.46 12.87
C ASN A 447 1.96 31.48 13.89
N ASP A 448 1.12 30.43 13.92
CA ASP A 448 0.07 30.27 14.93
C ASP A 448 0.67 30.08 16.34
N ASP A 449 1.74 29.27 16.50
CA ASP A 449 2.45 29.10 17.78
C ASP A 449 3.16 30.40 18.22
N SER A 450 3.65 31.20 17.28
CA SER A 450 4.28 32.51 17.61
C SER A 450 3.25 33.61 17.92
N SER A 451 2.04 33.51 17.36
CA SER A 451 0.95 34.45 17.65
C SER A 451 0.29 34.18 19.01
N ILE A 452 0.20 32.89 19.41
CA ILE A 452 -0.31 32.50 20.73
C ILE A 452 0.66 32.95 21.83
N ASN A 453 1.97 32.76 21.66
CA ASN A 453 2.98 33.23 22.63
C ASN A 453 3.10 34.75 22.73
N ASN A 454 2.79 35.51 21.67
CA ASN A 454 2.77 36.99 21.72
C ASN A 454 1.45 37.56 22.27
N SER A 455 0.32 36.81 22.18
CA SER A 455 -0.94 37.24 22.78
C SER A 455 -0.96 37.07 24.30
N ASP A 456 -0.26 36.05 24.82
CA ASP A 456 -0.15 35.85 26.28
C ASP A 456 0.84 36.79 26.97
N MET A 457 1.80 37.39 26.25
CA MET A 457 2.72 38.40 26.80
C MET A 457 2.18 39.82 26.76
N ASN A 458 1.14 40.11 25.94
CA ASN A 458 0.54 41.46 25.85
C ASN A 458 -0.78 41.59 26.62
N SER A 459 -1.23 40.57 27.35
CA SER A 459 -2.46 40.64 28.14
C SER A 459 -2.28 41.03 29.61
N GLU A 460 -1.06 41.35 30.09
CA GLU A 460 -0.80 41.80 31.48
C GLU A 460 -0.64 43.31 31.67
N GLU A 461 -0.80 44.15 30.65
CA GLU A 461 -0.75 45.59 30.83
C GLU A 461 -1.84 46.30 30.03
N GLN A 462 -2.98 46.55 30.65
CA GLN A 462 -3.82 47.76 30.60
C GLN A 462 -5.31 47.45 30.89
N VAL A 463 -5.66 47.63 32.15
CA VAL A 463 -7.00 48.12 32.54
C VAL A 463 -6.98 49.64 32.55
N PRO A 464 -7.87 50.31 31.84
CA PRO A 464 -8.60 51.39 32.47
C PRO A 464 -10.11 51.28 32.26
N ALA A 465 -10.80 51.51 33.36
CA ALA A 465 -12.21 51.75 33.46
C ALA A 465 -12.70 52.85 32.50
N GLN A 466 -13.84 52.63 31.86
CA GLN A 466 -14.89 53.67 31.81
C GLN A 466 -16.25 53.02 31.47
N ILE A 467 -17.13 53.35 32.39
CA ILE A 467 -18.56 53.19 32.46
C ILE A 467 -19.24 54.14 31.46
N GLU A 468 -20.46 53.77 31.07
CA GLU A 468 -21.64 54.58 30.67
C GLU A 468 -22.05 54.64 29.20
N SER A 469 -23.29 54.19 29.06
CA SER A 469 -24.44 54.71 28.23
C SER A 469 -24.34 54.51 26.70
N ILE A 470 -25.14 53.73 26.11
CA ILE A 470 -26.57 53.80 25.73
C ILE A 470 -26.99 52.48 25.13
#